data_4fdc48222f0366dc8a78cfbdea75366b
#
_entry.id   4fdc48222f0366dc8a78cfbdea75366b
#
_cell.length_a   1.000
_cell.length_b   1.000
_cell.length_c   1.000
_cell.angle_alpha   90.00
_cell.angle_beta   90.00
_cell.angle_gamma   90.00
#
_symmetry.space_group_name_H-M   'P 1'
#
loop_
_entity.id
_entity.type
_entity.pdbx_description
1 polymer ?
#
loop_
_entity_poly.entity_id
_entity_poly.type
_entity_poly.pdbx_seq_one_letter_code
_entity_poly.pdbx_strand_id
1 'polypeptide(L)'
;MPTDVHPFLHRLVTATNAHDLDALVDCFTPDYRNEAPAHPSRAFRGREQVRSNWRQIFAFVPDVHAEVVDHAVDGDQIWSEWEMTGTRLDHTQHHLRGVIVFGVDGERAALARFYLEPVDEATSSVHEAVADQIHSGTSA
;
A
#
# COMPACT_ATOMS: atom_id res chain seq x y z
N MET A 1 11.88 15.14 -6.97
CA MET A 1 11.66 13.72 -7.32
C MET A 1 12.99 13.06 -7.50
N PRO A 2 13.30 12.07 -6.67
CA PRO A 2 14.56 11.38 -6.88
C PRO A 2 14.54 10.70 -8.25
N THR A 3 15.63 10.90 -8.99
CA THR A 3 15.80 10.27 -10.29
C THR A 3 16.14 8.79 -10.15
N ASP A 4 16.36 8.33 -8.90
CA ASP A 4 16.87 7.00 -8.60
C ASP A 4 15.85 6.13 -7.89
N VAL A 5 14.62 6.12 -8.38
CA VAL A 5 13.62 5.21 -7.83
C VAL A 5 14.05 3.77 -8.10
N HIS A 6 14.04 2.94 -7.07
CA HIS A 6 14.43 1.53 -7.19
C HIS A 6 13.63 0.87 -8.32
N PRO A 7 14.29 0.06 -9.18
CA PRO A 7 13.61 -0.53 -10.33
C PRO A 7 12.33 -1.31 -10.00
N PHE A 8 12.30 -1.99 -8.87
CA PHE A 8 11.09 -2.69 -8.43
C PHE A 8 9.95 -1.70 -8.19
N LEU A 9 10.21 -0.60 -7.45
CA LEU A 9 9.19 0.41 -7.18
C LEU A 9 8.71 1.06 -8.47
N HIS A 10 9.62 1.34 -9.39
CA HIS A 10 9.28 1.92 -10.68
C HIS A 10 8.34 1.00 -11.46
N ARG A 11 8.64 -0.29 -11.52
CA ARG A 11 7.78 -1.26 -12.19
C ARG A 11 6.39 -1.32 -11.55
N LEU A 12 6.35 -1.37 -10.22
CA LEU A 12 5.08 -1.49 -9.49
C LEU A 12 4.22 -0.24 -9.70
N VAL A 13 4.80 0.95 -9.59
CA VAL A 13 4.09 2.21 -9.82
C VAL A 13 3.58 2.28 -11.26
N THR A 14 4.43 1.93 -12.22
CA THR A 14 4.06 1.97 -13.64
C THR A 14 2.89 1.05 -13.92
N ALA A 15 2.94 -0.18 -13.43
CA ALA A 15 1.87 -1.16 -13.62
C ALA A 15 0.57 -0.70 -12.95
N THR A 16 0.68 -0.17 -11.73
CA THR A 16 -0.48 0.32 -10.98
C THR A 16 -1.16 1.47 -11.72
N ASN A 17 -0.39 2.45 -12.16
CA ASN A 17 -0.95 3.64 -12.80
C ASN A 17 -1.44 3.38 -14.22
N ALA A 18 -0.89 2.37 -14.89
CA ALA A 18 -1.40 1.92 -16.19
C ALA A 18 -2.63 1.03 -16.04
N HIS A 19 -3.01 0.65 -14.82
CA HIS A 19 -4.07 -0.30 -14.52
C HIS A 19 -3.84 -1.64 -15.22
N ASP A 20 -2.59 -2.02 -15.32
CA ASP A 20 -2.17 -3.27 -15.95
C ASP A 20 -2.09 -4.36 -14.89
N LEU A 21 -3.17 -5.09 -14.72
CA LEU A 21 -3.29 -6.09 -13.65
C LEU A 21 -2.23 -7.20 -13.77
N ASP A 22 -1.99 -7.68 -14.97
CA ASP A 22 -1.00 -8.75 -15.16
C ASP A 22 0.41 -8.28 -14.82
N ALA A 23 0.79 -7.08 -15.27
CA ALA A 23 2.10 -6.51 -14.95
C ALA A 23 2.26 -6.25 -13.46
N LEU A 24 1.17 -5.80 -12.81
CA LEU A 24 1.17 -5.56 -11.36
C LEU A 24 1.41 -6.87 -10.61
N VAL A 25 0.67 -7.91 -10.94
CA VAL A 25 0.79 -9.22 -10.29
C VAL A 25 2.17 -9.83 -10.52
N ASP A 26 2.76 -9.58 -11.69
CA ASP A 26 4.10 -10.07 -12.01
C ASP A 26 5.20 -9.44 -11.14
N CYS A 27 4.90 -8.36 -10.43
CA CYS A 27 5.83 -7.75 -9.47
C CYS A 27 5.99 -8.59 -8.19
N PHE A 28 5.20 -9.65 -8.01
CA PHE A 28 5.17 -10.45 -6.80
C PHE A 28 5.53 -11.90 -7.11
N THR A 29 6.18 -12.58 -6.15
CA THR A 29 6.47 -14.01 -6.33
C THR A 29 5.19 -14.84 -6.22
N PRO A 30 5.16 -16.06 -6.79
CA PRO A 30 3.97 -16.91 -6.68
C PRO A 30 3.53 -17.19 -5.24
N ASP A 31 4.49 -17.31 -4.33
CA ASP A 31 4.24 -17.62 -2.91
C ASP A 31 4.37 -16.36 -2.03
N TYR A 32 4.17 -15.19 -2.60
CA TYR A 32 4.23 -13.90 -1.92
C TYR A 32 3.50 -13.91 -0.58
N ARG A 33 4.10 -13.27 0.42
CA ARG A 33 3.49 -13.11 1.75
C ARG A 33 3.15 -11.64 2.00
N ASN A 34 1.90 -11.40 2.37
CA ASN A 34 1.43 -10.07 2.73
C ASN A 34 1.17 -10.00 4.22
N GLU A 35 1.71 -8.98 4.85
CA GLU A 35 1.48 -8.72 6.27
C GLU A 35 0.94 -7.29 6.45
N ALA A 36 0.05 -7.13 7.41
CA ALA A 36 -0.44 -5.83 7.83
C ALA A 36 -0.41 -5.82 9.36
N PRO A 37 0.75 -5.53 9.96
CA PRO A 37 0.93 -5.74 11.41
C PRO A 37 -0.07 -5.03 12.31
N ALA A 38 -0.60 -3.88 11.88
CA ALA A 38 -1.65 -3.19 12.64
C ALA A 38 -3.04 -3.82 12.45
N HIS A 39 -3.18 -4.70 11.47
CA HIS A 39 -4.43 -5.40 11.15
C HIS A 39 -4.12 -6.86 10.82
N PRO A 40 -3.75 -7.68 11.83
CA PRO A 40 -3.19 -9.01 11.56
C PRO A 40 -4.09 -9.93 10.73
N SER A 41 -5.41 -9.76 10.81
CA SER A 41 -6.35 -10.58 10.04
C SER A 41 -6.30 -10.31 8.54
N ARG A 42 -5.61 -9.26 8.10
CA ARG A 42 -5.44 -8.95 6.69
C ARG A 42 -4.24 -9.64 6.05
N ALA A 43 -3.50 -10.44 6.82
CA ALA A 43 -2.38 -11.20 6.28
C ALA A 43 -2.89 -12.26 5.32
N PHE A 44 -2.11 -12.51 4.27
CA PHE A 44 -2.44 -13.55 3.30
C PHE A 44 -1.18 -14.04 2.60
N ARG A 45 -1.33 -15.09 1.82
CA ARG A 45 -0.24 -15.68 1.06
C ARG A 45 -0.68 -15.93 -0.38
N GLY A 46 0.26 -15.77 -1.32
CA GLY A 46 0.03 -16.01 -2.74
C GLY A 46 -0.33 -14.76 -3.52
N ARG A 47 0.23 -14.65 -4.72
CA ARG A 47 -0.01 -13.46 -5.57
C ARG A 47 -1.40 -13.47 -6.20
N GLU A 48 -2.11 -14.59 -6.17
CA GLU A 48 -3.48 -14.61 -6.70
C GLU A 48 -4.42 -13.75 -5.86
N GLN A 49 -4.16 -13.62 -4.57
CA GLN A 49 -4.93 -12.69 -3.72
C GLN A 49 -4.60 -11.24 -4.09
N VAL A 50 -3.37 -10.95 -4.46
CA VAL A 50 -2.99 -9.62 -4.99
C VAL A 50 -3.83 -9.33 -6.23
N ARG A 51 -3.97 -10.28 -7.13
CA ARG A 51 -4.79 -10.14 -8.33
C ARG A 51 -6.24 -9.84 -7.99
N SER A 52 -6.80 -10.61 -7.07
CA SER A 52 -8.18 -10.41 -6.64
C SER A 52 -8.40 -9.03 -6.03
N ASN A 53 -7.48 -8.60 -5.18
CA ASN A 53 -7.56 -7.30 -4.52
C ASN A 53 -7.52 -6.15 -5.54
N TRP A 54 -6.55 -6.20 -6.46
CA TRP A 54 -6.37 -5.11 -7.40
C TRP A 54 -7.40 -5.11 -8.53
N ARG A 55 -7.95 -6.28 -8.85
CA ARG A 55 -9.10 -6.32 -9.76
C ARG A 55 -10.26 -5.51 -9.19
N GLN A 56 -10.52 -5.65 -7.88
CA GLN A 56 -11.55 -4.87 -7.21
C GLN A 56 -11.21 -3.38 -7.17
N ILE A 57 -9.95 -3.06 -6.81
CA ILE A 57 -9.52 -1.65 -6.72
C ILE A 57 -9.68 -0.97 -8.07
N PHE A 58 -9.22 -1.59 -9.15
CA PHE A 58 -9.36 -1.01 -10.48
C PHE A 58 -10.82 -0.86 -10.91
N ALA A 59 -11.69 -1.77 -10.48
CA ALA A 59 -13.12 -1.71 -10.80
C ALA A 59 -13.85 -0.61 -10.03
N PHE A 60 -13.53 -0.45 -8.74
CA PHE A 60 -14.27 0.45 -7.87
C PHE A 60 -13.61 1.80 -7.63
N VAL A 61 -12.36 1.96 -8.03
CA VAL A 61 -11.63 3.23 -8.04
C VAL A 61 -10.99 3.38 -9.42
N PRO A 62 -11.81 3.70 -10.47
CA PRO A 62 -11.33 3.63 -11.86
C PRO A 62 -10.18 4.56 -12.20
N ASP A 63 -9.97 5.62 -11.39
CA ASP A 63 -8.91 6.60 -11.58
C ASP A 63 -7.80 6.46 -10.54
N VAL A 64 -7.67 5.30 -9.90
CA VAL A 64 -6.65 5.13 -8.85
C VAL A 64 -5.26 5.44 -9.40
N HIS A 65 -4.52 6.22 -8.62
CA HIS A 65 -3.17 6.67 -8.94
C HIS A 65 -2.28 6.48 -7.71
N ALA A 66 -1.10 5.94 -7.93
CA ALA A 66 -0.13 5.70 -6.87
C ALA A 66 1.15 6.47 -7.12
N GLU A 67 1.78 6.91 -6.04
CA GLU A 67 3.00 7.69 -6.09
C GLU A 67 3.89 7.27 -4.93
N VAL A 68 5.18 7.06 -5.19
CA VAL A 68 6.19 6.86 -4.14
C VAL A 68 6.73 8.23 -3.77
N VAL A 69 6.48 8.62 -2.54
CA VAL A 69 6.89 9.93 -2.02
C VAL A 69 8.37 9.90 -1.65
N ASP A 70 8.83 8.81 -1.06
CA ASP A 70 10.22 8.66 -0.62
C ASP A 70 10.51 7.17 -0.44
N HIS A 71 11.79 6.81 -0.42
CA HIS A 71 12.16 5.42 -0.16
C HIS A 71 13.60 5.31 0.32
N ALA A 72 13.90 4.17 0.94
CA ALA A 72 15.25 3.81 1.36
C ALA A 72 15.42 2.32 1.15
N VAL A 73 16.63 1.90 0.86
CA VAL A 73 16.96 0.49 0.61
C VAL A 73 17.93 0.00 1.67
N ASP A 74 17.63 -1.16 2.25
CA ASP A 74 18.50 -1.84 3.19
C ASP A 74 18.61 -3.30 2.76
N GLY A 75 19.68 -3.62 2.03
CA GLY A 75 19.87 -4.95 1.47
C GLY A 75 18.74 -5.29 0.49
N ASP A 76 18.01 -6.35 0.78
CA ASP A 76 16.87 -6.78 -0.01
C ASP A 76 15.54 -6.21 0.49
N GLN A 77 15.59 -5.30 1.45
CA GLN A 77 14.39 -4.60 1.95
C GLN A 77 14.29 -3.20 1.35
N ILE A 78 13.09 -2.83 0.95
CA ILE A 78 12.81 -1.49 0.44
C ILE A 78 11.74 -0.87 1.33
N TRP A 79 12.11 0.21 2.01
CA TRP A 79 11.18 1.01 2.81
C TRP A 79 10.65 2.11 1.93
N SER A 80 9.36 2.10 1.63
CA SER A 80 8.78 3.03 0.67
C SER A 80 7.56 3.73 1.26
N GLU A 81 7.54 5.04 1.10
CA GLU A 81 6.42 5.87 1.52
C GLU A 81 5.55 6.15 0.31
N TRP A 82 4.24 5.92 0.46
CA TRP A 82 3.30 5.96 -0.66
C TRP A 82 2.17 6.94 -0.41
N GLU A 83 1.66 7.47 -1.50
CA GLU A 83 0.38 8.14 -1.53
C GLU A 83 -0.46 7.54 -2.65
N MET A 84 -1.69 7.15 -2.34
CA MET A 84 -2.64 6.68 -3.34
C MET A 84 -3.87 7.54 -3.30
N THR A 85 -4.36 7.91 -4.47
CA THR A 85 -5.52 8.77 -4.61
C THR A 85 -6.47 8.19 -5.66
N GLY A 86 -7.70 8.64 -5.62
CA GLY A 86 -8.69 8.25 -6.61
C GLY A 86 -10.09 8.63 -6.15
N THR A 87 -11.06 8.29 -6.97
CA THR A 87 -12.46 8.57 -6.70
C THR A 87 -13.24 7.26 -6.83
N ARG A 88 -13.93 6.87 -5.76
CA ARG A 88 -14.75 5.66 -5.77
C ARG A 88 -15.98 5.87 -6.64
N LEU A 89 -16.64 4.77 -7.02
CA LEU A 89 -17.85 4.83 -7.85
C LEU A 89 -18.97 5.65 -7.20
N ASP A 90 -18.98 5.73 -5.86
CA ASP A 90 -19.95 6.53 -5.11
C ASP A 90 -19.54 7.99 -4.95
N HIS A 91 -18.49 8.41 -5.67
CA HIS A 91 -17.92 9.76 -5.66
C HIS A 91 -17.19 10.17 -4.39
N THR A 92 -16.96 9.25 -3.45
CA THR A 92 -16.14 9.54 -2.28
C THR A 92 -14.67 9.41 -2.60
N GLN A 93 -13.82 10.11 -1.85
CA GLN A 93 -12.38 10.12 -2.07
C GLN A 93 -11.74 8.84 -1.54
N HIS A 94 -10.90 8.25 -2.39
CA HIS A 94 -9.99 7.17 -2.00
C HIS A 94 -8.62 7.81 -1.79
N HIS A 95 -8.17 7.92 -0.55
CA HIS A 95 -6.91 8.58 -0.23
C HIS A 95 -6.18 7.81 0.86
N LEU A 96 -5.03 7.25 0.51
CA LEU A 96 -4.20 6.48 1.43
C LEU A 96 -2.82 7.10 1.52
N ARG A 97 -2.24 7.08 2.70
CA ARG A 97 -0.84 7.45 2.94
C ARG A 97 -0.23 6.43 3.87
N GLY A 98 1.06 6.20 3.73
CA GLY A 98 1.78 5.36 4.66
C GLY A 98 2.98 4.69 4.03
N VAL A 99 3.44 3.65 4.70
CA VAL A 99 4.69 2.97 4.36
C VAL A 99 4.39 1.51 4.00
N ILE A 100 5.07 1.04 2.97
CA ILE A 100 5.11 -0.38 2.63
C ILE A 100 6.57 -0.80 2.65
N VAL A 101 6.87 -1.87 3.40
CA VAL A 101 8.21 -2.44 3.44
C VAL A 101 8.19 -3.71 2.61
N PHE A 102 8.92 -3.69 1.50
CA PHE A 102 9.01 -4.85 0.61
C PHE A 102 10.26 -5.67 0.90
N GLY A 103 10.12 -6.99 0.89
CA GLY A 103 11.25 -7.89 0.83
C GLY A 103 11.35 -8.42 -0.60
N VAL A 104 12.45 -8.10 -1.28
CA VAL A 104 12.61 -8.38 -2.70
C VAL A 104 13.49 -9.62 -2.89
N ASP A 105 13.04 -10.53 -3.76
CA ASP A 105 13.79 -11.69 -4.19
C ASP A 105 13.99 -11.55 -5.71
N GLY A 106 15.20 -11.15 -6.11
CA GLY A 106 15.45 -10.81 -7.50
C GLY A 106 14.70 -9.54 -7.88
N GLU A 107 13.80 -9.64 -8.84
CA GLU A 107 13.04 -8.51 -9.35
C GLU A 107 11.60 -8.47 -8.82
N ARG A 108 11.26 -9.36 -7.89
CA ARG A 108 9.88 -9.50 -7.38
C ARG A 108 9.85 -9.40 -5.88
N ALA A 109 8.74 -8.90 -5.35
CA ALA A 109 8.51 -8.91 -3.91
C ALA A 109 8.06 -10.30 -3.48
N ALA A 110 8.78 -10.85 -2.50
CA ALA A 110 8.39 -12.10 -1.84
C ALA A 110 7.59 -11.83 -0.57
N LEU A 111 7.71 -10.61 -0.05
CA LEU A 111 7.08 -10.21 1.21
C LEU A 111 6.77 -8.72 1.14
N ALA A 112 5.69 -8.31 1.77
CA ALA A 112 5.45 -6.90 2.06
C ALA A 112 4.76 -6.76 3.41
N ARG A 113 5.13 -5.70 4.13
CA ARG A 113 4.43 -5.29 5.36
C ARG A 113 3.81 -3.93 5.08
N PHE A 114 2.51 -3.85 5.26
CA PHE A 114 1.73 -2.66 4.94
C PHE A 114 1.41 -1.86 6.19
N TYR A 115 1.78 -0.59 6.15
CA TYR A 115 1.38 0.44 7.10
C TYR A 115 0.69 1.58 6.35
N LEU A 116 -0.02 1.22 5.30
CA LEU A 116 -0.72 2.15 4.42
C LEU A 116 -2.17 2.23 4.87
N GLU A 117 -2.61 3.42 5.25
CA GLU A 117 -3.92 3.62 5.88
C GLU A 117 -4.69 4.76 5.22
N PRO A 118 -6.02 4.70 5.28
CA PRO A 118 -6.81 5.83 4.81
C PRO A 118 -6.46 7.11 5.56
N VAL A 119 -6.33 8.20 4.81
CA VAL A 119 -6.17 9.53 5.42
C VAL A 119 -7.51 9.93 5.98
N ASP A 120 -7.57 10.22 7.28
CA ASP A 120 -8.82 10.61 7.90
C ASP A 120 -9.02 12.11 7.78
N GLU A 121 -10.28 12.53 7.87
CA GLU A 121 -10.67 13.92 7.77
C GLU A 121 -10.98 14.51 9.15
N ALA A 122 -10.61 13.81 10.21
CA ALA A 122 -10.85 14.27 11.57
C ALA A 122 -10.10 15.56 11.84
N THR A 123 -10.71 16.43 12.62
CA THR A 123 -10.15 17.73 12.96
C THR A 123 -9.65 17.78 14.42
N SER A 124 -9.63 16.64 15.10
CA SER A 124 -9.15 16.54 16.46
C SER A 124 -7.68 16.94 16.56
N SER A 125 -7.34 17.65 17.63
CA SER A 125 -5.95 17.96 17.91
C SER A 125 -5.19 16.72 18.35
N VAL A 126 -3.86 16.81 18.34
CA VAL A 126 -3.02 15.72 18.87
C VAL A 126 -3.41 15.39 20.31
N HIS A 127 -3.65 16.42 21.12
CA HIS A 127 -4.02 16.20 22.51
C HIS A 127 -5.32 15.39 22.64
N GLU A 128 -6.32 15.76 21.86
CA GLU A 128 -7.61 15.04 21.85
C GLU A 128 -7.45 13.62 21.33
N ALA A 129 -6.69 13.44 20.27
CA ALA A 129 -6.47 12.11 19.68
C ALA A 129 -5.76 11.17 20.65
N VAL A 130 -4.76 11.69 21.38
CA VAL A 130 -4.04 10.89 22.38
C VAL A 130 -4.96 10.54 23.54
N ALA A 131 -5.75 11.51 24.01
CA ALA A 131 -6.70 11.28 25.10
C ALA A 131 -7.71 10.20 24.73
N ASP A 132 -8.27 10.26 23.53
CA ASP A 132 -9.21 9.25 23.05
C ASP A 132 -8.57 7.86 22.99
N GLN A 133 -7.33 7.80 22.53
CA GLN A 133 -6.63 6.55 22.36
C GLN A 133 -6.33 5.84 23.67
N ILE A 134 -6.02 6.59 24.72
CA ILE A 134 -5.63 6.01 26.00
C ILE A 134 -6.75 5.98 27.03
N HIS A 135 -7.75 6.87 26.92
CA HIS A 135 -8.84 6.96 27.91
C HIS A 135 -10.08 6.19 27.50
N SER A 136 -10.29 5.95 26.20
CA SER A 136 -11.48 5.25 25.72
C SER A 136 -11.50 3.77 26.13
N GLY A 137 -10.36 3.21 26.47
CA GLY A 137 -10.22 1.81 26.74
C GLY A 137 -10.55 0.93 25.54
N THR A 138 -10.65 1.52 24.38
CA THR A 138 -10.98 0.81 23.19
C THR A 138 -9.74 0.15 22.67
N SER A 139 -9.61 -1.09 22.91
CA SER A 139 -8.69 -1.88 22.13
C SER A 139 -9.33 -2.01 20.76
N ALA A 140 -8.90 -1.26 19.88
CA ALA A 140 -9.45 -1.38 18.55
C ALA A 140 -9.32 -2.80 18.04
#